data_8cdbc3dd9d78970da033f7fb03799b6e
#
_entry.id   8cdbc3dd9d78970da033f7fb03799b6e
#
_cell.length_a   1.000
_cell.length_b   1.000
_cell.length_c   1.000
_cell.angle_alpha   90.00
_cell.angle_beta   90.00
_cell.angle_gamma   90.00
#
_symmetry.space_group_name_H-M   'P 1'
#
loop_
_entity.id
_entity.type
_entity.pdbx_description
1 polymer ?
#
loop_
_entity_poly.entity_id
_entity_poly.type
_entity_poly.pdbx_seq_one_letter_code
_entity_poly.pdbx_strand_id
1 'polypeptide(L)'
;MEIIMFVLFFIQNLFVTLIMKYAYSSYFKYENGMVMGVHIPKEHIENEEVQHLLSSTRTRMNRFLSINCFLSGAICFLVFWNMIVFILIFCIWITVYLVFIQYLSFTAHRRLYDLKMKNEWIVESQQRKVYIDTRVSAGIENSAIPAFRHLLPVVAEIGCFLPFLWHQKASYFPILLTFFLCAFLVSIILWILHIHINHSERSAYSTDTALNQTIHVTMKRYKGTAFLLGNSLNAAAWICVAVSTLATQTFSLSGIYAYSAIQFFSAVGLLTPLLLGQKRKQELLSSDPAPLIVDDDEYWKTGFYYNPSDHKTFVPDRMQSSNYT
;
A
#
# COMPACT_ATOMS: atom_id res chain seq x y z
N MET A 1 -28.71 -1.34 14.59
CA MET A 1 -27.84 -0.71 13.59
C MET A 1 -26.47 -0.41 14.19
N GLU A 2 -26.39 0.25 15.31
CA GLU A 2 -25.16 0.69 16.00
C GLU A 2 -24.20 -0.48 16.32
N ILE A 3 -24.71 -1.61 16.81
CA ILE A 3 -23.90 -2.80 17.11
C ILE A 3 -23.18 -3.31 15.85
N ILE A 4 -23.85 -3.34 14.69
CA ILE A 4 -23.24 -3.82 13.44
C ILE A 4 -22.16 -2.85 12.98
N MET A 5 -22.42 -1.54 13.04
CA MET A 5 -21.42 -0.53 12.72
C MET A 5 -20.22 -0.60 13.67
N PHE A 6 -20.46 -0.74 14.96
CA PHE A 6 -19.40 -0.96 15.94
C PHE A 6 -18.53 -2.17 15.58
N VAL A 7 -19.13 -3.32 15.31
CA VAL A 7 -18.41 -4.55 14.96
C VAL A 7 -17.61 -4.38 13.67
N LEU A 8 -18.19 -3.77 12.65
CA LEU A 8 -17.51 -3.52 11.37
C LEU A 8 -16.26 -2.64 11.53
N PHE A 9 -16.41 -1.48 12.19
CA PHE A 9 -15.29 -0.58 12.40
C PHE A 9 -14.25 -1.17 13.35
N PHE A 10 -14.67 -1.93 14.36
CA PHE A 10 -13.75 -2.61 15.27
C PHE A 10 -12.90 -3.66 14.54
N ILE A 11 -13.51 -4.52 13.71
CA ILE A 11 -12.80 -5.50 12.89
C ILE A 11 -11.86 -4.80 11.90
N GLN A 12 -12.33 -3.74 11.24
CA GLN A 12 -11.51 -2.95 10.32
C GLN A 12 -10.27 -2.38 11.02
N ASN A 13 -10.40 -1.84 12.22
CA ASN A 13 -9.29 -1.31 13.00
C ASN A 13 -8.28 -2.38 13.41
N LEU A 14 -8.74 -3.54 13.86
CA LEU A 14 -7.87 -4.68 14.14
C LEU A 14 -7.09 -5.10 12.90
N PHE A 15 -7.77 -5.16 11.76
CA PHE A 15 -7.16 -5.53 10.49
C PHE A 15 -6.09 -4.51 10.05
N VAL A 16 -6.39 -3.21 10.12
CA VAL A 16 -5.41 -2.14 9.83
C VAL A 16 -4.18 -2.25 10.74
N THR A 17 -4.39 -2.48 12.04
CA THR A 17 -3.29 -2.64 13.01
C THR A 17 -2.42 -3.86 12.68
N LEU A 18 -3.03 -4.99 12.31
CA LEU A 18 -2.31 -6.21 11.92
C LEU A 18 -1.50 -6.01 10.63
N ILE A 19 -2.08 -5.34 9.62
CA ILE A 19 -1.38 -5.01 8.38
C ILE A 19 -0.17 -4.12 8.67
N MET A 20 -0.36 -3.06 9.46
CA MET A 20 0.74 -2.16 9.82
C MET A 20 1.84 -2.89 10.59
N LYS A 21 1.48 -3.74 11.54
CA LYS A 21 2.45 -4.57 12.26
C LYS A 21 3.24 -5.49 11.32
N TYR A 22 2.57 -6.10 10.35
CA TYR A 22 3.21 -6.95 9.36
C TYR A 22 4.12 -6.12 8.44
N ALA A 23 3.61 -5.01 7.88
CA ALA A 23 4.34 -4.13 6.99
C ALA A 23 5.63 -3.59 7.63
N TYR A 24 5.55 -3.15 8.89
CA TYR A 24 6.73 -2.65 9.61
C TYR A 24 7.63 -3.76 10.18
N SER A 25 7.22 -5.02 10.20
CA SER A 25 8.07 -6.12 10.65
C SER A 25 9.29 -6.33 9.75
N SER A 26 9.13 -6.13 8.43
CA SER A 26 10.21 -6.24 7.45
C SER A 26 11.19 -5.06 7.51
N TYR A 27 10.74 -3.89 7.97
CA TYR A 27 11.55 -2.67 8.09
C TYR A 27 12.77 -2.85 9.00
N PHE A 28 12.67 -3.73 10.00
CA PHE A 28 13.75 -4.01 10.95
C PHE A 28 14.65 -5.19 10.54
N LYS A 29 14.38 -5.81 9.40
CA LYS A 29 15.22 -6.89 8.89
C LYS A 29 16.32 -6.33 8.00
N TYR A 30 17.49 -6.95 8.10
CA TYR A 30 18.57 -6.66 7.16
C TYR A 30 18.29 -7.39 5.84
N GLU A 31 18.02 -6.63 4.80
CA GLU A 31 17.71 -7.16 3.47
C GLU A 31 18.36 -6.27 2.40
N ASN A 32 18.96 -6.89 1.40
CA ASN A 32 19.59 -6.18 0.26
C ASN A 32 20.64 -5.12 0.68
N GLY A 33 21.38 -5.38 1.74
CA GLY A 33 22.38 -4.43 2.25
C GLY A 33 21.79 -3.30 3.08
N MET A 34 20.48 -3.30 3.34
CA MET A 34 19.77 -2.22 4.06
C MET A 34 19.09 -2.72 5.34
N VAL A 35 18.98 -1.83 6.30
CA VAL A 35 18.06 -1.93 7.45
C VAL A 35 17.47 -0.57 7.73
N MET A 36 16.20 -0.48 8.03
CA MET A 36 15.44 0.78 8.18
C MET A 36 15.64 1.77 7.00
N GLY A 37 15.84 1.22 5.78
CA GLY A 37 16.05 2.00 4.57
C GLY A 37 17.43 2.63 4.42
N VAL A 38 18.40 2.28 5.26
CA VAL A 38 19.80 2.76 5.21
C VAL A 38 20.71 1.61 4.84
N HIS A 39 21.62 1.83 3.90
CA HIS A 39 22.65 0.85 3.54
C HIS A 39 23.72 0.80 4.61
N ILE A 40 23.93 -0.37 5.18
CA ILE A 40 24.97 -0.62 6.20
C ILE A 40 25.76 -1.87 5.78
N PRO A 41 27.10 -1.81 5.81
CA PRO A 41 27.94 -2.98 5.58
C PRO A 41 27.57 -4.11 6.56
N LYS A 42 27.53 -5.34 6.08
CA LYS A 42 27.12 -6.52 6.87
C LYS A 42 27.91 -6.67 8.17
N GLU A 43 29.17 -6.26 8.14
CA GLU A 43 30.11 -6.33 9.28
C GLU A 43 29.67 -5.43 10.45
N HIS A 44 28.94 -4.34 10.15
CA HIS A 44 28.53 -3.35 11.15
C HIS A 44 27.09 -3.53 11.64
N ILE A 45 26.35 -4.51 11.09
CA ILE A 45 24.97 -4.78 11.54
C ILE A 45 24.93 -5.21 13.00
N GLU A 46 25.90 -5.98 13.45
CA GLU A 46 25.99 -6.46 14.85
C GLU A 46 26.57 -5.42 15.79
N ASN A 47 26.92 -4.23 15.31
CA ASN A 47 27.39 -3.13 16.16
C ASN A 47 26.34 -2.81 17.24
N GLU A 48 26.80 -2.62 18.47
CA GLU A 48 25.94 -2.40 19.64
C GLU A 48 25.05 -1.16 19.50
N GLU A 49 25.55 -0.07 18.91
CA GLU A 49 24.77 1.16 18.68
C GLU A 49 23.66 0.91 17.65
N VAL A 50 23.91 0.13 16.59
CA VAL A 50 22.91 -0.25 15.58
C VAL A 50 21.83 -1.11 16.22
N GLN A 51 22.22 -2.17 16.93
CA GLN A 51 21.28 -3.09 17.58
C GLN A 51 20.43 -2.38 18.65
N HIS A 52 21.02 -1.49 19.41
CA HIS A 52 20.30 -0.66 20.37
C HIS A 52 19.26 0.25 19.66
N LEU A 53 19.64 0.87 18.55
CA LEU A 53 18.73 1.71 17.76
C LEU A 53 17.57 0.90 17.17
N LEU A 54 17.87 -0.28 16.61
CA LEU A 54 16.86 -1.19 16.07
C LEU A 54 15.86 -1.67 17.14
N SER A 55 16.38 -2.16 18.27
CA SER A 55 15.55 -2.66 19.37
C SER A 55 14.69 -1.56 20.02
N SER A 56 15.27 -0.39 20.25
CA SER A 56 14.54 0.77 20.82
C SER A 56 13.46 1.28 19.87
N THR A 57 13.75 1.36 18.57
CA THR A 57 12.78 1.78 17.55
C THR A 57 11.64 0.77 17.42
N ARG A 58 11.98 -0.53 17.35
CA ARG A 58 10.99 -1.62 17.31
C ARG A 58 10.06 -1.60 18.53
N THR A 59 10.62 -1.39 19.73
CA THR A 59 9.83 -1.28 20.97
C THR A 59 8.92 -0.07 20.93
N ARG A 60 9.40 1.08 20.46
CA ARG A 60 8.63 2.32 20.33
C ARG A 60 7.49 2.17 19.33
N MET A 61 7.75 1.53 18.18
CA MET A 61 6.75 1.24 17.15
C MET A 61 5.67 0.28 17.67
N ASN A 62 6.06 -0.82 18.32
CA ASN A 62 5.12 -1.78 18.90
C ASN A 62 4.24 -1.13 19.99
N ARG A 63 4.82 -0.29 20.83
CA ARG A 63 4.05 0.46 21.86
C ARG A 63 3.05 1.40 21.21
N PHE A 64 3.46 2.13 20.16
CA PHE A 64 2.57 3.01 19.42
C PHE A 64 1.41 2.23 18.80
N LEU A 65 1.68 1.11 18.10
CA LEU A 65 0.64 0.27 17.50
C LEU A 65 -0.33 -0.29 18.56
N SER A 66 0.17 -0.73 19.72
CA SER A 66 -0.67 -1.23 20.79
C SER A 66 -1.57 -0.15 21.40
N ILE A 67 -1.03 1.05 21.67
CA ILE A 67 -1.81 2.18 22.18
C ILE A 67 -2.90 2.57 21.17
N ASN A 68 -2.56 2.63 19.88
CA ASN A 68 -3.54 2.99 18.86
C ASN A 68 -4.60 1.91 18.63
N CYS A 69 -4.27 0.64 18.77
CA CYS A 69 -5.27 -0.44 18.77
C CYS A 69 -6.30 -0.26 19.91
N PHE A 70 -5.83 0.08 21.09
CA PHE A 70 -6.71 0.36 22.25
C PHE A 70 -7.55 1.62 22.03
N LEU A 71 -6.93 2.70 21.55
CA LEU A 71 -7.60 3.98 21.30
C LEU A 71 -8.65 3.84 20.20
N SER A 72 -8.36 3.14 19.13
CA SER A 72 -9.32 2.90 18.05
C SER A 72 -10.52 2.10 18.50
N GLY A 73 -10.31 1.09 19.38
CA GLY A 73 -11.39 0.36 20.02
C GLY A 73 -12.27 1.28 20.86
N ALA A 74 -11.66 2.17 21.67
CA ALA A 74 -12.41 3.14 22.47
C ALA A 74 -13.21 4.13 21.59
N ILE A 75 -12.62 4.60 20.47
CA ILE A 75 -13.32 5.49 19.52
C ILE A 75 -14.55 4.80 18.93
N CYS A 76 -14.51 3.49 18.67
CA CYS A 76 -15.65 2.76 18.12
C CYS A 76 -16.89 2.81 19.04
N PHE A 77 -16.73 2.95 20.37
CA PHE A 77 -17.86 3.10 21.28
C PHE A 77 -18.67 4.39 21.06
N LEU A 78 -18.08 5.42 20.42
CA LEU A 78 -18.81 6.65 20.09
C LEU A 78 -19.94 6.42 19.09
N VAL A 79 -19.95 5.30 18.36
CA VAL A 79 -21.06 4.88 17.50
C VAL A 79 -22.38 4.82 18.27
N PHE A 80 -22.34 4.37 19.55
CA PHE A 80 -23.52 4.27 20.41
C PHE A 80 -24.00 5.61 20.96
N TRP A 81 -23.18 6.65 20.89
CA TRP A 81 -23.52 7.97 21.36
C TRP A 81 -24.00 8.87 20.20
N ASN A 82 -23.18 9.06 19.19
CA ASN A 82 -23.51 9.90 18.03
C ASN A 82 -22.65 9.52 16.81
N MET A 83 -23.30 9.07 15.74
CA MET A 83 -22.64 8.60 14.54
C MET A 83 -21.82 9.69 13.83
N ILE A 84 -22.29 10.95 13.83
CA ILE A 84 -21.57 12.06 13.17
C ILE A 84 -20.27 12.37 13.95
N VAL A 85 -20.37 12.45 15.27
CA VAL A 85 -19.21 12.65 16.16
C VAL A 85 -18.22 11.52 16.01
N PHE A 86 -18.70 10.26 15.95
CA PHE A 86 -17.85 9.11 15.68
C PHE A 86 -17.07 9.27 14.38
N ILE A 87 -17.73 9.56 13.27
CA ILE A 87 -17.07 9.70 11.96
C ILE A 87 -16.03 10.81 11.97
N LEU A 88 -16.33 11.97 12.54
CA LEU A 88 -15.39 13.09 12.64
C LEU A 88 -14.14 12.72 13.45
N ILE A 89 -14.32 12.14 14.64
CA ILE A 89 -13.21 11.73 15.51
C ILE A 89 -12.41 10.61 14.86
N PHE A 90 -13.06 9.66 14.20
CA PHE A 90 -12.41 8.56 13.49
C PHE A 90 -11.55 9.08 12.34
N CYS A 91 -12.02 10.03 11.53
CA CYS A 91 -11.25 10.64 10.44
C CYS A 91 -10.03 11.40 10.98
N ILE A 92 -10.19 12.16 12.05
CA ILE A 92 -9.06 12.86 12.70
C ILE A 92 -8.05 11.84 13.23
N TRP A 93 -8.53 10.82 13.94
CA TRP A 93 -7.67 9.78 14.51
C TRP A 93 -6.88 9.04 13.44
N ILE A 94 -7.50 8.58 12.34
CA ILE A 94 -6.80 7.83 11.29
C ILE A 94 -5.74 8.70 10.61
N THR A 95 -6.03 9.99 10.41
CA THR A 95 -5.06 10.95 9.84
C THR A 95 -3.85 11.11 10.77
N VAL A 96 -4.08 11.35 12.05
CA VAL A 96 -3.01 11.48 13.05
C VAL A 96 -2.21 10.18 13.16
N TYR A 97 -2.88 9.04 13.16
CA TYR A 97 -2.25 7.72 13.19
C TYR A 97 -1.28 7.52 12.01
N LEU A 98 -1.72 7.81 10.78
CA LEU A 98 -0.90 7.66 9.58
C LEU A 98 0.30 8.63 9.58
N VAL A 99 0.09 9.90 9.94
CA VAL A 99 1.16 10.89 10.02
C VAL A 99 2.19 10.50 11.07
N PHE A 100 1.75 10.04 12.23
CA PHE A 100 2.67 9.74 13.34
C PHE A 100 3.47 8.46 13.09
N ILE A 101 2.90 7.44 12.44
CA ILE A 101 3.64 6.23 12.10
C ILE A 101 4.75 6.54 11.07
N GLN A 102 4.48 7.42 10.10
CA GLN A 102 5.49 7.90 9.15
C GLN A 102 6.58 8.71 9.87
N TYR A 103 6.20 9.60 10.78
CA TYR A 103 7.16 10.36 11.59
C TYR A 103 8.11 9.46 12.38
N LEU A 104 7.60 8.38 12.99
CA LEU A 104 8.44 7.40 13.69
C LEU A 104 9.44 6.74 12.75
N SER A 105 8.99 6.36 11.55
CA SER A 105 9.84 5.72 10.54
C SER A 105 10.92 6.67 10.03
N PHE A 106 10.58 7.90 9.71
CA PHE A 106 11.55 8.91 9.26
C PHE A 106 12.58 9.25 10.34
N THR A 107 12.15 9.38 11.58
CA THR A 107 13.07 9.66 12.69
C THR A 107 14.05 8.51 12.89
N ALA A 108 13.60 7.27 12.75
CA ALA A 108 14.44 6.08 12.86
C ALA A 108 15.47 6.01 11.72
N HIS A 109 15.00 6.18 10.47
CA HIS A 109 15.85 6.25 9.28
C HIS A 109 16.97 7.30 9.45
N ARG A 110 16.59 8.52 9.82
CA ARG A 110 17.55 9.64 9.99
C ARG A 110 18.60 9.34 11.05
N ARG A 111 18.20 8.80 12.21
CA ARG A 111 19.15 8.44 13.28
C ARG A 111 20.16 7.39 12.82
N LEU A 112 19.70 6.39 12.05
CA LEU A 112 20.57 5.36 11.53
C LEU A 112 21.51 5.91 10.44
N TYR A 113 21.00 6.81 9.59
CA TYR A 113 21.83 7.52 8.61
C TYR A 113 22.89 8.39 9.28
N ASP A 114 22.53 9.16 10.32
CA ASP A 114 23.48 9.98 11.07
C ASP A 114 24.56 9.11 11.74
N LEU A 115 24.19 7.93 12.25
CA LEU A 115 25.13 6.96 12.81
C LEU A 115 26.08 6.40 11.74
N LYS A 116 25.58 6.07 10.56
CA LYS A 116 26.38 5.66 9.40
C LYS A 116 27.41 6.71 9.03
N MET A 117 26.97 7.98 8.91
CA MET A 117 27.85 9.08 8.54
C MET A 117 28.90 9.37 9.62
N LYS A 118 28.52 9.30 10.90
CA LYS A 118 29.44 9.50 12.03
C LYS A 118 30.60 8.48 12.06
N ASN A 119 30.30 7.24 11.67
CA ASN A 119 31.25 6.14 11.69
C ASN A 119 31.91 5.90 10.32
N GLU A 120 31.63 6.73 9.32
CA GLU A 120 32.18 6.63 7.95
C GLU A 120 31.97 5.24 7.31
N TRP A 121 30.83 4.60 7.58
CA TRP A 121 30.49 3.32 7.01
C TRP A 121 30.11 3.47 5.54
N ILE A 122 31.10 3.38 4.68
CA ILE A 122 30.89 3.48 3.23
C ILE A 122 30.57 2.06 2.71
N VAL A 123 29.43 1.93 2.07
CA VAL A 123 29.12 0.74 1.28
C VAL A 123 29.73 0.95 -0.10
N GLU A 124 30.60 0.03 -0.55
CA GLU A 124 31.10 0.06 -1.92
C GLU A 124 29.90 0.04 -2.89
N SER A 125 29.51 1.21 -3.36
CA SER A 125 28.44 1.32 -4.34
C SER A 125 28.96 0.87 -5.68
N GLN A 126 28.42 -0.22 -6.18
CA GLN A 126 28.58 -0.50 -7.61
C GLN A 126 27.84 0.61 -8.36
N GLN A 127 28.58 1.42 -9.11
CA GLN A 127 27.97 2.48 -9.92
C GLN A 127 26.75 1.93 -10.64
N ARG A 128 25.63 2.60 -10.51
CA ARG A 128 24.36 2.26 -11.15
C ARG A 128 24.53 2.29 -12.66
N LYS A 129 25.12 1.25 -13.21
CA LYS A 129 25.04 1.00 -14.66
C LYS A 129 23.61 0.54 -14.90
N VAL A 130 22.81 1.41 -15.48
CA VAL A 130 21.48 1.07 -15.98
C VAL A 130 21.70 0.10 -17.15
N TYR A 131 21.76 -1.19 -16.85
CA TYR A 131 21.73 -2.20 -17.90
C TYR A 131 20.29 -2.26 -18.41
N ILE A 132 20.01 -1.53 -19.48
CA ILE A 132 18.78 -1.69 -20.25
C ILE A 132 19.00 -2.90 -21.14
N ASP A 133 18.61 -4.06 -20.66
CA ASP A 133 18.54 -5.25 -21.52
C ASP A 133 17.25 -5.20 -22.33
N THR A 134 17.35 -4.92 -23.60
CA THR A 134 16.22 -4.83 -24.53
C THR A 134 15.46 -6.16 -24.67
N ARG A 135 16.12 -7.31 -24.47
CA ARG A 135 15.48 -8.64 -24.45
C ARG A 135 14.58 -8.82 -23.23
N VAL A 136 15.04 -8.36 -22.08
CA VAL A 136 14.22 -8.32 -20.84
C VAL A 136 12.98 -7.46 -21.05
N SER A 137 13.12 -6.34 -21.78
CA SER A 137 12.01 -5.43 -22.04
C SER A 137 10.86 -6.07 -22.82
N ALA A 138 11.14 -6.73 -23.93
CA ALA A 138 10.11 -7.36 -24.77
C ALA A 138 9.42 -8.56 -24.09
N GLY A 139 10.16 -9.36 -23.31
CA GLY A 139 9.61 -10.52 -22.60
C GLY A 139 8.67 -10.14 -21.45
N ILE A 140 8.88 -8.97 -20.83
CA ILE A 140 8.04 -8.50 -19.70
C ILE A 140 6.72 -7.90 -20.17
N GLU A 141 6.67 -7.22 -21.31
CA GLU A 141 5.43 -6.62 -21.83
C GLU A 141 4.35 -7.66 -22.09
N ASN A 142 4.70 -8.80 -22.67
CA ASN A 142 3.76 -9.88 -22.98
C ASN A 142 3.29 -10.67 -21.75
N SER A 143 3.91 -10.52 -20.60
CA SER A 143 3.58 -11.28 -19.38
C SER A 143 2.78 -10.49 -18.35
N ALA A 144 2.61 -9.18 -18.53
CA ALA A 144 1.82 -8.33 -17.66
C ALA A 144 0.31 -8.56 -17.84
N ILE A 145 -0.46 -8.43 -16.76
CA ILE A 145 -1.92 -8.42 -16.87
C ILE A 145 -2.34 -7.14 -17.60
N PRO A 146 -3.14 -7.23 -18.68
CA PRO A 146 -3.53 -6.05 -19.43
C PRO A 146 -4.43 -5.12 -18.62
N ALA A 147 -4.05 -3.85 -18.53
CA ALA A 147 -4.80 -2.85 -17.77
C ALA A 147 -6.21 -2.56 -18.34
N PHE A 148 -6.47 -2.85 -19.62
CA PHE A 148 -7.80 -2.68 -20.21
C PHE A 148 -8.88 -3.55 -19.54
N ARG A 149 -8.51 -4.61 -18.81
CA ARG A 149 -9.45 -5.45 -18.04
C ARG A 149 -10.23 -4.67 -16.98
N HIS A 150 -9.73 -3.51 -16.55
CA HIS A 150 -10.46 -2.60 -15.67
C HIS A 150 -11.70 -1.99 -16.34
N LEU A 151 -11.79 -2.04 -17.66
CA LEU A 151 -12.97 -1.56 -18.38
C LEU A 151 -14.24 -2.29 -17.95
N LEU A 152 -14.14 -3.60 -17.68
CA LEU A 152 -15.31 -4.41 -17.28
C LEU A 152 -15.96 -3.92 -15.97
N PRO A 153 -15.25 -3.81 -14.84
CA PRO A 153 -15.84 -3.27 -13.60
C PRO A 153 -16.32 -1.83 -13.77
N VAL A 154 -15.58 -0.96 -14.46
CA VAL A 154 -15.99 0.43 -14.69
C VAL A 154 -17.28 0.54 -15.50
N VAL A 155 -17.42 -0.24 -16.57
CA VAL A 155 -18.65 -0.29 -17.38
C VAL A 155 -19.83 -0.84 -16.55
N ALA A 156 -19.58 -1.84 -15.72
CA ALA A 156 -20.61 -2.38 -14.83
C ALA A 156 -21.08 -1.34 -13.78
N GLU A 157 -20.16 -0.55 -13.21
CA GLU A 157 -20.51 0.54 -12.29
C GLU A 157 -21.41 1.59 -12.98
N ILE A 158 -21.03 2.04 -14.18
CA ILE A 158 -21.81 3.00 -14.96
C ILE A 158 -23.17 2.39 -15.34
N GLY A 159 -23.18 1.15 -15.85
CA GLY A 159 -24.41 0.47 -16.25
C GLY A 159 -25.42 0.34 -15.11
N CYS A 160 -24.96 0.03 -13.91
CA CYS A 160 -25.81 -0.04 -12.73
C CYS A 160 -26.28 1.35 -12.20
N PHE A 161 -25.58 2.43 -12.56
CA PHE A 161 -26.00 3.78 -12.21
C PHE A 161 -27.04 4.34 -13.17
N LEU A 162 -27.02 3.98 -14.46
CA LEU A 162 -27.92 4.55 -15.49
C LEU A 162 -29.41 4.54 -15.11
N PRO A 163 -30.01 3.47 -14.53
CA PRO A 163 -31.41 3.46 -14.14
C PRO A 163 -31.81 4.58 -13.17
N PHE A 164 -30.86 5.05 -12.33
CA PHE A 164 -31.14 6.10 -11.35
C PHE A 164 -31.26 7.49 -11.96
N LEU A 165 -30.83 7.70 -13.19
CA LEU A 165 -31.01 8.97 -13.90
C LEU A 165 -32.48 9.31 -14.13
N TRP A 166 -33.37 8.31 -14.13
CA TRP A 166 -34.82 8.50 -14.16
C TRP A 166 -35.45 8.76 -12.77
N HIS A 167 -34.68 8.55 -11.69
CA HIS A 167 -35.13 8.69 -10.30
C HIS A 167 -34.48 9.86 -9.57
N GLN A 168 -34.05 10.92 -10.28
CA GLN A 168 -33.31 12.06 -9.71
C GLN A 168 -34.07 12.82 -8.61
N LYS A 169 -35.41 12.76 -8.62
CA LYS A 169 -36.25 13.39 -7.60
C LYS A 169 -36.42 12.52 -6.34
N ALA A 170 -35.95 11.30 -6.32
CA ALA A 170 -36.05 10.44 -5.16
C ALA A 170 -35.10 10.90 -4.04
N SER A 171 -35.57 10.82 -2.80
CA SER A 171 -34.81 11.24 -1.61
C SER A 171 -33.47 10.51 -1.42
N TYR A 172 -33.36 9.31 -1.94
CA TYR A 172 -32.14 8.50 -1.88
C TYR A 172 -31.09 8.86 -2.96
N PHE A 173 -31.47 9.60 -4.00
CA PHE A 173 -30.62 9.89 -5.15
C PHE A 173 -29.30 10.60 -4.78
N PRO A 174 -29.27 11.65 -3.94
CA PRO A 174 -28.02 12.33 -3.58
C PRO A 174 -27.02 11.41 -2.86
N ILE A 175 -27.52 10.56 -1.96
CA ILE A 175 -26.68 9.60 -1.22
C ILE A 175 -26.14 8.56 -2.19
N LEU A 176 -26.98 8.02 -3.06
CA LEU A 176 -26.59 7.02 -4.05
C LEU A 176 -25.55 7.57 -5.04
N LEU A 177 -25.75 8.82 -5.50
CA LEU A 177 -24.78 9.52 -6.36
C LEU A 177 -23.41 9.64 -5.67
N THR A 178 -23.40 9.98 -4.37
CA THR A 178 -22.15 10.04 -3.60
C THR A 178 -21.42 8.68 -3.55
N PHE A 179 -22.16 7.61 -3.28
CA PHE A 179 -21.58 6.26 -3.29
C PHE A 179 -21.03 5.87 -4.67
N PHE A 180 -21.77 6.20 -5.74
CA PHE A 180 -21.32 5.95 -7.11
C PHE A 180 -20.03 6.73 -7.41
N LEU A 181 -20.00 8.04 -7.13
CA LEU A 181 -18.83 8.86 -7.41
C LEU A 181 -17.59 8.37 -6.63
N CYS A 182 -17.76 7.98 -5.37
CA CYS A 182 -16.68 7.41 -4.59
C CYS A 182 -16.17 6.09 -5.18
N ALA A 183 -17.05 5.16 -5.50
CA ALA A 183 -16.67 3.87 -6.09
C ALA A 183 -15.98 4.07 -7.45
N PHE A 184 -16.57 4.89 -8.32
CA PHE A 184 -16.04 5.21 -9.64
C PHE A 184 -14.65 5.86 -9.57
N LEU A 185 -14.47 6.82 -8.66
CA LEU A 185 -13.16 7.47 -8.45
C LEU A 185 -12.09 6.44 -8.02
N VAL A 186 -12.42 5.55 -7.08
CA VAL A 186 -11.51 4.46 -6.66
C VAL A 186 -11.17 3.56 -7.85
N SER A 187 -12.16 3.19 -8.68
CA SER A 187 -11.96 2.35 -9.86
C SER A 187 -11.02 3.01 -10.87
N ILE A 188 -11.19 4.29 -11.14
CA ILE A 188 -10.31 5.06 -12.03
C ILE A 188 -8.89 5.17 -11.48
N ILE A 189 -8.74 5.44 -10.18
CA ILE A 189 -7.41 5.50 -9.53
C ILE A 189 -6.70 4.16 -9.64
N LEU A 190 -7.35 3.04 -9.33
CA LEU A 190 -6.76 1.71 -9.45
C LEU A 190 -6.38 1.37 -10.88
N TRP A 191 -7.17 1.80 -11.86
CA TRP A 191 -6.86 1.62 -13.28
C TRP A 191 -5.63 2.43 -13.70
N ILE A 192 -5.56 3.71 -13.33
CA ILE A 192 -4.41 4.59 -13.61
C ILE A 192 -3.13 4.02 -12.97
N LEU A 193 -3.20 3.58 -11.70
CA LEU A 193 -2.08 2.95 -11.01
C LEU A 193 -1.62 1.68 -11.72
N HIS A 194 -2.54 0.86 -12.24
CA HIS A 194 -2.19 -0.34 -13.00
C HIS A 194 -1.49 0.01 -14.31
N ILE A 195 -1.97 1.01 -15.06
CA ILE A 195 -1.32 1.52 -16.27
C ILE A 195 0.09 2.01 -15.94
N HIS A 196 0.23 2.83 -14.89
CA HIS A 196 1.51 3.37 -14.48
C HIS A 196 2.52 2.25 -14.14
N ILE A 197 2.12 1.23 -13.40
CA ILE A 197 2.98 0.10 -13.05
C ILE A 197 3.41 -0.71 -14.28
N ASN A 198 2.52 -0.88 -15.25
CA ASN A 198 2.87 -1.58 -16.48
C ASN A 198 3.94 -0.83 -17.30
N HIS A 199 3.95 0.50 -17.23
CA HIS A 199 4.91 1.36 -17.93
C HIS A 199 6.11 1.80 -17.07
N SER A 200 6.11 1.48 -15.75
CA SER A 200 7.18 1.90 -14.85
C SER A 200 8.53 1.33 -15.26
N GLU A 201 9.58 2.15 -15.08
CA GLU A 201 10.97 1.76 -15.31
C GLU A 201 11.39 0.56 -14.46
N ARG A 202 12.44 -0.10 -14.90
CA ARG A 202 12.93 -1.36 -14.35
C ARG A 202 14.20 -1.12 -13.57
N SER A 203 14.17 -1.33 -12.27
CA SER A 203 15.35 -1.31 -11.42
C SER A 203 16.12 -2.63 -11.59
N ALA A 204 17.43 -2.57 -11.72
CA ALA A 204 18.26 -3.76 -11.65
C ALA A 204 18.48 -4.12 -10.16
N TYR A 205 18.21 -5.35 -9.79
CA TYR A 205 18.39 -5.90 -8.44
C TYR A 205 19.61 -6.82 -8.32
N SER A 206 20.04 -7.37 -9.46
CA SER A 206 21.12 -8.33 -9.58
C SER A 206 21.93 -8.05 -10.83
N THR A 207 23.15 -8.58 -10.88
CA THR A 207 23.93 -8.65 -12.11
C THR A 207 23.39 -9.70 -13.10
N ASP A 208 22.55 -10.64 -12.60
CA ASP A 208 21.87 -11.65 -13.43
C ASP A 208 20.60 -11.07 -14.06
N THR A 209 20.62 -10.91 -15.38
CA THR A 209 19.48 -10.43 -16.19
C THR A 209 18.27 -11.37 -16.14
N ALA A 210 18.48 -12.68 -16.06
CA ALA A 210 17.37 -13.65 -16.00
C ALA A 210 16.63 -13.52 -14.67
N LEU A 211 17.35 -13.34 -13.57
CA LEU A 211 16.76 -13.08 -12.25
C LEU A 211 15.99 -11.75 -12.22
N ASN A 212 16.58 -10.68 -12.77
CA ASN A 212 15.88 -9.38 -12.90
C ASN A 212 14.57 -9.52 -13.68
N GLN A 213 14.59 -10.22 -14.82
CA GLN A 213 13.39 -10.49 -15.62
C GLN A 213 12.32 -11.23 -14.80
N THR A 214 12.72 -12.29 -14.09
CA THR A 214 11.81 -13.11 -13.26
C THR A 214 11.17 -12.27 -12.16
N ILE A 215 11.94 -11.42 -11.48
CA ILE A 215 11.44 -10.52 -10.44
C ILE A 215 10.42 -9.54 -11.04
N HIS A 216 10.74 -8.88 -12.14
CA HIS A 216 9.85 -7.89 -12.76
C HIS A 216 8.53 -8.51 -13.25
N VAL A 217 8.59 -9.66 -13.94
CA VAL A 217 7.40 -10.38 -14.39
C VAL A 217 6.53 -10.77 -13.21
N THR A 218 7.14 -11.33 -12.17
CA THR A 218 6.46 -11.75 -10.95
C THR A 218 5.77 -10.56 -10.28
N MET A 219 6.49 -9.47 -10.06
CA MET A 219 5.95 -8.26 -9.42
C MET A 219 4.82 -7.62 -10.23
N LYS A 220 4.95 -7.51 -11.57
CA LYS A 220 3.88 -6.98 -12.43
C LYS A 220 2.62 -7.85 -12.36
N ARG A 221 2.76 -9.18 -12.35
CA ARG A 221 1.61 -10.09 -12.21
C ARG A 221 0.91 -9.91 -10.87
N TYR A 222 1.64 -9.91 -9.76
CA TYR A 222 1.05 -9.73 -8.43
C TYR A 222 0.37 -8.36 -8.28
N LYS A 223 1.03 -7.28 -8.71
CA LYS A 223 0.46 -5.93 -8.65
C LYS A 223 -0.77 -5.79 -9.55
N GLY A 224 -0.69 -6.30 -10.79
CA GLY A 224 -1.83 -6.30 -11.71
C GLY A 224 -3.02 -7.10 -11.18
N THR A 225 -2.77 -8.27 -10.57
CA THR A 225 -3.81 -9.08 -9.90
C THR A 225 -4.43 -8.29 -8.73
N ALA A 226 -3.61 -7.66 -7.89
CA ALA A 226 -4.08 -6.88 -6.76
C ALA A 226 -5.04 -5.76 -7.19
N PHE A 227 -4.63 -4.94 -8.15
CA PHE A 227 -5.45 -3.83 -8.61
C PHE A 227 -6.73 -4.28 -9.32
N LEU A 228 -6.65 -5.32 -10.16
CA LEU A 228 -7.83 -5.84 -10.85
C LEU A 228 -8.81 -6.47 -9.86
N LEU A 229 -8.34 -7.25 -8.90
CA LEU A 229 -9.18 -7.87 -7.87
C LEU A 229 -9.81 -6.80 -6.97
N GLY A 230 -9.02 -5.83 -6.48
CA GLY A 230 -9.52 -4.71 -5.70
C GLY A 230 -10.60 -3.92 -6.44
N ASN A 231 -10.38 -3.61 -7.71
CA ASN A 231 -11.35 -2.89 -8.54
C ASN A 231 -12.63 -3.71 -8.80
N SER A 232 -12.50 -5.01 -9.08
CA SER A 232 -13.66 -5.87 -9.31
C SER A 232 -14.54 -6.00 -8.07
N LEU A 233 -13.93 -6.10 -6.87
CA LEU A 233 -14.66 -6.14 -5.62
C LEU A 233 -15.26 -4.77 -5.25
N ASN A 234 -14.58 -3.66 -5.55
CA ASN A 234 -15.12 -2.32 -5.39
C ASN A 234 -16.40 -2.13 -6.25
N ALA A 235 -16.33 -2.52 -7.51
CA ALA A 235 -17.50 -2.49 -8.40
C ALA A 235 -18.64 -3.40 -7.88
N ALA A 236 -18.33 -4.61 -7.41
CA ALA A 236 -19.32 -5.51 -6.82
C ALA A 236 -20.00 -4.90 -5.58
N ALA A 237 -19.25 -4.22 -4.73
CA ALA A 237 -19.80 -3.50 -3.58
C ALA A 237 -20.80 -2.42 -4.02
N TRP A 238 -20.44 -1.60 -5.00
CA TRP A 238 -21.35 -0.63 -5.58
C TRP A 238 -22.60 -1.27 -6.18
N ILE A 239 -22.46 -2.32 -6.98
CA ILE A 239 -23.56 -3.04 -7.61
C ILE A 239 -24.55 -3.55 -6.55
N CYS A 240 -24.06 -4.07 -5.41
CA CYS A 240 -24.92 -4.50 -4.32
C CYS A 240 -25.80 -3.35 -3.77
N VAL A 241 -25.24 -2.17 -3.58
CA VAL A 241 -26.02 -0.98 -3.15
C VAL A 241 -27.02 -0.59 -4.22
N ALA A 242 -26.60 -0.51 -5.47
CA ALA A 242 -27.47 -0.12 -6.58
C ALA A 242 -28.66 -1.09 -6.72
N VAL A 243 -28.40 -2.39 -6.77
CA VAL A 243 -29.45 -3.41 -6.92
C VAL A 243 -30.40 -3.43 -5.72
N SER A 244 -29.89 -3.34 -4.49
CA SER A 244 -30.74 -3.30 -3.30
C SER A 244 -31.62 -2.04 -3.26
N THR A 245 -31.11 -0.90 -3.69
CA THR A 245 -31.87 0.36 -3.76
C THR A 245 -32.93 0.30 -4.85
N LEU A 246 -32.62 -0.27 -6.02
CA LEU A 246 -33.63 -0.49 -7.08
C LEU A 246 -34.75 -1.43 -6.64
N ALA A 247 -34.43 -2.49 -5.93
CA ALA A 247 -35.41 -3.47 -5.47
C ALA A 247 -36.34 -2.91 -4.38
N THR A 248 -35.81 -2.08 -3.48
CA THR A 248 -36.58 -1.54 -2.34
C THR A 248 -37.15 -0.14 -2.59
N GLN A 249 -36.74 0.53 -3.65
CA GLN A 249 -37.04 1.93 -3.95
C GLN A 249 -36.69 2.89 -2.79
N THR A 250 -35.78 2.45 -1.91
CA THR A 250 -35.29 3.21 -0.75
C THR A 250 -33.80 2.95 -0.60
N PHE A 251 -33.09 3.85 0.07
CA PHE A 251 -31.68 3.59 0.41
C PHE A 251 -31.62 2.51 1.49
N SER A 252 -31.30 1.28 1.08
CA SER A 252 -31.40 0.09 1.90
C SER A 252 -30.22 -0.07 2.88
N LEU A 253 -30.52 -0.26 4.15
CA LEU A 253 -29.50 -0.59 5.16
C LEU A 253 -28.76 -1.91 4.87
N SER A 254 -29.49 -2.92 4.36
CA SER A 254 -28.86 -4.19 3.95
C SER A 254 -27.86 -4.01 2.81
N GLY A 255 -28.15 -3.09 1.86
CA GLY A 255 -27.21 -2.71 0.81
C GLY A 255 -25.94 -2.05 1.35
N ILE A 256 -26.06 -1.19 2.36
CA ILE A 256 -24.90 -0.56 3.02
C ILE A 256 -24.03 -1.60 3.72
N TYR A 257 -24.63 -2.55 4.43
CA TYR A 257 -23.87 -3.62 5.10
C TYR A 257 -23.14 -4.53 4.11
N ALA A 258 -23.82 -4.93 3.03
CA ALA A 258 -23.20 -5.70 1.97
C ALA A 258 -22.04 -4.91 1.32
N TYR A 259 -22.25 -3.61 1.03
CA TYR A 259 -21.20 -2.71 0.56
C TYR A 259 -19.99 -2.71 1.49
N SER A 260 -20.20 -2.44 2.78
CA SER A 260 -19.11 -2.36 3.76
C SER A 260 -18.34 -3.68 3.89
N ALA A 261 -19.04 -4.81 3.88
CA ALA A 261 -18.43 -6.12 3.92
C ALA A 261 -17.59 -6.40 2.66
N ILE A 262 -18.13 -6.11 1.46
CA ILE A 262 -17.41 -6.32 0.21
C ILE A 262 -16.23 -5.36 0.10
N GLN A 263 -16.34 -4.11 0.55
CA GLN A 263 -15.21 -3.17 0.59
C GLN A 263 -14.07 -3.66 1.51
N PHE A 264 -14.41 -4.28 2.62
CA PHE A 264 -13.39 -4.94 3.44
C PHE A 264 -12.67 -6.05 2.66
N PHE A 265 -13.39 -6.93 1.96
CA PHE A 265 -12.78 -7.94 1.12
C PHE A 265 -12.05 -7.36 -0.08
N SER A 266 -12.46 -6.20 -0.60
CA SER A 266 -11.73 -5.46 -1.63
C SER A 266 -10.35 -5.03 -1.13
N ALA A 267 -10.27 -4.47 0.08
CA ALA A 267 -9.00 -4.12 0.71
C ALA A 267 -8.11 -5.34 0.94
N VAL A 268 -8.66 -6.46 1.43
CA VAL A 268 -7.93 -7.72 1.58
C VAL A 268 -7.45 -8.25 0.24
N GLY A 269 -8.31 -8.23 -0.78
CA GLY A 269 -8.02 -8.66 -2.14
C GLY A 269 -6.94 -7.83 -2.83
N LEU A 270 -6.89 -6.53 -2.52
CA LEU A 270 -5.82 -5.63 -2.97
C LEU A 270 -4.49 -5.93 -2.27
N LEU A 271 -4.51 -6.06 -0.95
CA LEU A 271 -3.28 -6.17 -0.14
C LEU A 271 -2.64 -7.56 -0.23
N THR A 272 -3.43 -8.63 -0.25
CA THR A 272 -2.90 -10.01 -0.22
C THR A 272 -1.93 -10.30 -1.38
N PRO A 273 -2.27 -10.04 -2.67
CA PRO A 273 -1.32 -10.26 -3.74
C PRO A 273 -0.08 -9.35 -3.65
N LEU A 274 -0.22 -8.11 -3.17
CA LEU A 274 0.92 -7.21 -2.95
C LEU A 274 1.90 -7.80 -1.94
N LEU A 275 1.41 -8.29 -0.81
CA LEU A 275 2.23 -8.90 0.24
C LEU A 275 2.88 -10.21 -0.23
N LEU A 276 2.14 -11.07 -0.94
CA LEU A 276 2.68 -12.30 -1.52
C LEU A 276 3.74 -12.00 -2.58
N GLY A 277 3.52 -10.99 -3.41
CA GLY A 277 4.49 -10.54 -4.40
C GLY A 277 5.80 -10.07 -3.75
N GLN A 278 5.72 -9.30 -2.66
CA GLN A 278 6.89 -8.86 -1.91
C GLN A 278 7.64 -10.05 -1.29
N LYS A 279 6.93 -10.96 -0.65
CA LYS A 279 7.54 -12.18 -0.11
C LYS A 279 8.27 -12.96 -1.20
N ARG A 280 7.65 -13.13 -2.37
CA ARG A 280 8.26 -13.84 -3.49
C ARG A 280 9.49 -13.13 -4.05
N LYS A 281 9.46 -11.80 -4.12
CA LYS A 281 10.62 -11.00 -4.51
C LYS A 281 11.79 -11.22 -3.53
N GLN A 282 11.52 -11.20 -2.22
CA GLN A 282 12.54 -11.43 -1.19
C GLN A 282 13.16 -12.83 -1.28
N GLU A 283 12.33 -13.86 -1.52
CA GLU A 283 12.83 -15.24 -1.72
C GLU A 283 13.77 -15.33 -2.93
N LEU A 284 13.42 -14.67 -4.06
CA LEU A 284 14.25 -14.64 -5.26
C LEU A 284 15.58 -13.92 -5.01
N LEU A 285 15.56 -12.78 -4.31
CA LEU A 285 16.75 -12.00 -3.99
C LEU A 285 17.65 -12.70 -2.95
N SER A 286 17.07 -13.44 -2.00
CA SER A 286 17.85 -14.16 -0.99
C SER A 286 18.67 -15.31 -1.58
N SER A 287 18.31 -15.80 -2.76
CA SER A 287 19.04 -16.83 -3.50
C SER A 287 20.09 -16.26 -4.48
N ASP A 288 20.20 -14.93 -4.57
CA ASP A 288 21.13 -14.27 -5.48
C ASP A 288 22.56 -14.26 -4.93
N PRO A 289 23.55 -14.85 -5.63
CA PRO A 289 24.94 -14.81 -5.21
C PRO A 289 25.62 -13.45 -5.42
N ALA A 290 25.03 -12.56 -6.23
CA ALA A 290 25.63 -11.28 -6.63
C ALA A 290 24.59 -10.13 -6.63
N PRO A 291 24.03 -9.78 -5.45
CA PRO A 291 23.07 -8.71 -5.36
C PRO A 291 23.71 -7.36 -5.71
N LEU A 292 22.97 -6.53 -6.46
CA LEU A 292 23.41 -5.20 -6.83
C LEU A 292 23.06 -4.25 -5.69
N ILE A 293 24.06 -3.77 -4.95
CA ILE A 293 23.88 -2.79 -3.89
C ILE A 293 24.25 -1.41 -4.44
N VAL A 294 23.30 -0.48 -4.41
CA VAL A 294 23.50 0.91 -4.80
C VAL A 294 23.26 1.78 -3.59
N ASP A 295 24.34 2.33 -3.02
CA ASP A 295 24.24 3.27 -1.89
C ASP A 295 23.90 4.67 -2.43
N ASP A 296 22.64 5.05 -2.37
CA ASP A 296 22.12 6.37 -2.73
C ASP A 296 21.46 7.06 -1.52
N ASP A 297 21.87 6.69 -0.29
CA ASP A 297 21.32 7.20 0.99
C ASP A 297 21.39 8.71 1.09
N GLU A 298 22.35 9.38 0.46
CA GLU A 298 22.48 10.84 0.47
C GLU A 298 21.26 11.57 -0.12
N TYR A 299 20.53 10.91 -1.05
CA TYR A 299 19.33 11.48 -1.66
C TYR A 299 18.06 11.25 -0.84
N TRP A 300 18.14 10.49 0.27
CA TRP A 300 17.00 10.12 1.12
C TRP A 300 16.99 10.80 2.50
N LYS A 301 17.71 11.90 2.65
CA LYS A 301 17.96 12.57 3.97
C LYS A 301 16.71 12.89 4.78
N THR A 302 15.58 13.16 4.12
CA THR A 302 14.33 13.58 4.76
C THR A 302 13.24 12.49 4.71
N GLY A 303 13.59 11.28 4.29
CA GLY A 303 12.60 10.22 4.03
C GLY A 303 11.89 10.35 2.67
N PHE A 304 12.16 11.42 1.94
CA PHE A 304 11.79 11.62 0.55
C PHE A 304 13.03 11.60 -0.33
N TYR A 305 12.87 11.04 -1.53
CA TYR A 305 13.94 11.04 -2.51
C TYR A 305 14.09 12.43 -3.14
N TYR A 306 15.28 12.97 -3.09
CA TYR A 306 15.63 14.20 -3.77
C TYR A 306 17.01 14.09 -4.40
N ASN A 307 17.05 13.92 -5.72
CA ASN A 307 18.27 13.93 -6.51
C ASN A 307 18.13 14.94 -7.67
N PRO A 308 18.87 16.07 -7.66
CA PRO A 308 18.77 17.09 -8.70
C PRO A 308 19.16 16.58 -10.11
N SER A 309 19.95 15.50 -10.17
CA SER A 309 20.40 14.89 -11.43
C SER A 309 19.44 13.79 -11.95
N ASP A 310 18.42 13.40 -11.19
CA ASP A 310 17.47 12.37 -11.58
C ASP A 310 16.16 13.03 -12.03
N HIS A 311 15.74 12.76 -13.26
CA HIS A 311 14.48 13.29 -13.82
C HIS A 311 13.23 12.52 -13.36
N LYS A 312 13.37 11.53 -12.45
CA LYS A 312 12.26 10.73 -11.98
C LYS A 312 11.43 11.49 -10.97
N THR A 313 10.12 11.57 -11.23
CA THR A 313 9.16 12.19 -10.31
C THR A 313 8.73 11.21 -9.20
N PHE A 314 8.73 9.90 -9.46
CA PHE A 314 8.36 8.86 -8.52
C PHE A 314 9.45 7.80 -8.43
N VAL A 315 10.01 7.62 -7.25
CA VAL A 315 11.04 6.61 -6.97
C VAL A 315 10.48 5.60 -5.98
N PRO A 316 10.76 4.29 -6.14
CA PRO A 316 10.31 3.29 -5.17
C PRO A 316 10.79 3.61 -3.76
N ASP A 317 9.88 3.60 -2.79
CA ASP A 317 10.22 3.79 -1.40
C ASP A 317 11.15 2.67 -0.92
N ARG A 318 12.22 3.04 -0.22
CA ARG A 318 13.18 2.11 0.35
C ARG A 318 12.65 1.34 1.54
N MET A 319 11.70 1.89 2.26
CA MET A 319 11.13 1.26 3.45
C MET A 319 10.30 0.03 3.09
N GLN A 320 9.69 0.06 1.91
CA GLN A 320 8.96 -1.07 1.35
C GLN A 320 9.08 -0.99 -0.16
N SER A 321 9.65 -1.98 -0.77
CA SER A 321 9.91 -2.05 -2.20
C SER A 321 8.67 -1.93 -3.12
N SER A 322 7.52 -1.57 -2.60
CA SER A 322 6.24 -1.40 -3.33
C SER A 322 5.66 0.01 -3.30
N ASN A 323 6.14 0.88 -2.42
CA ASN A 323 5.64 2.24 -2.33
C ASN A 323 6.50 3.19 -3.16
N TYR A 324 5.90 4.28 -3.62
CA TYR A 324 6.56 5.36 -4.35
C TYR A 324 6.41 6.65 -3.53
N THR A 325 7.47 7.41 -3.45
CA THR A 325 7.47 8.77 -2.91
C THR A 325 7.50 9.80 -4.02
#